data_be63100b5633d8b6bb61fe694a778e88
#
_entry.id   be63100b5633d8b6bb61fe694a778e88
#
_cell.length_a   1.000
_cell.length_b   1.000
_cell.length_c   1.000
_cell.angle_alpha   90.00
_cell.angle_beta   90.00
_cell.angle_gamma   90.00
#
_symmetry.space_group_name_H-M   'P 1'
#
loop_
_entity.id
_entity.type
_entity.pdbx_description
1 polymer ?
#
loop_
_entity_poly.entity_id
_entity_poly.type
_entity_poly.pdbx_seq_one_letter_code
_entity_poly.pdbx_strand_id
1 'polypeptide(L)'
;MCIRDSIIAPNDIGWTKSLGLLMLQIPDILNRFKPDIVLLAGDRAETFIFSIASFYSNYFIAHIQAGELSGHKDGMARHAIGKLAHIHLASNHDAKERLIRLGEPEFRIFQTGAPQLDDIVNGNIKSDSINVIKKQLRINLEKKFVLCIMHSSSDELKINSYVKLTYEALRRRGFFQVWILPNSDSGSEKISREILKLPKNELAVAQNFSRTNFIELLKNAELLIGNSSCGILEAPAVGLPSINLGIRQKGRIQAKSVFQILNPNLKNIDKSIEECL
;
A
#
# COMPACT_ATOMS: atom_id res chain seq x y z
N MET A 1 -7.84 -7.27 11.34
CA MET A 1 -6.79 -8.01 12.06
C MET A 1 -5.65 -8.24 11.08
N CYS A 2 -4.56 -7.50 11.21
CA CYS A 2 -3.39 -7.67 10.33
C CYS A 2 -2.62 -8.90 10.82
N ILE A 3 -2.55 -9.96 10.01
CA ILE A 3 -1.73 -11.15 10.29
C ILE A 3 -0.25 -10.77 10.05
N ARG A 4 0.28 -9.85 10.82
CA ARG A 4 1.68 -9.41 10.69
C ARG A 4 2.67 -10.32 11.43
N ASP A 5 2.19 -11.11 12.38
CA ASP A 5 3.08 -11.72 13.38
C ASP A 5 3.38 -13.21 13.14
N SER A 6 2.80 -13.84 12.11
CA SER A 6 2.93 -15.28 11.88
C SER A 6 3.85 -15.69 10.73
N ILE A 7 4.54 -14.75 10.07
CA ILE A 7 5.44 -15.08 8.96
C ILE A 7 6.87 -15.15 9.45
N ILE A 8 7.34 -16.35 9.64
CA ILE A 8 8.58 -16.70 10.35
C ILE A 8 9.85 -16.59 9.48
N ALA A 9 9.77 -16.21 8.21
CA ALA A 9 10.96 -16.27 7.39
C ALA A 9 11.16 -15.09 6.43
N PRO A 10 12.35 -14.44 6.50
CA PRO A 10 12.67 -13.23 5.75
C PRO A 10 13.11 -13.47 4.29
N ASN A 11 13.03 -14.69 3.78
CA ASN A 11 13.39 -15.02 2.39
C ASN A 11 12.24 -15.67 1.63
N ASP A 12 12.34 -15.70 0.28
CA ASP A 12 11.27 -16.20 -0.60
C ASP A 12 10.86 -17.65 -0.31
N ILE A 13 11.81 -18.52 0.06
CA ILE A 13 11.53 -19.93 0.39
C ILE A 13 10.70 -20.03 1.67
N GLY A 14 11.10 -19.31 2.69
CA GLY A 14 10.38 -19.29 3.96
C GLY A 14 9.00 -18.65 3.83
N TRP A 15 8.88 -17.58 3.02
CA TRP A 15 7.61 -16.98 2.68
C TRP A 15 6.67 -18.01 2.04
N THR A 16 7.13 -18.72 1.01
CA THR A 16 6.35 -19.75 0.33
C THR A 16 5.92 -20.88 1.27
N LYS A 17 6.81 -21.33 2.18
CA LYS A 17 6.47 -22.31 3.22
C LYS A 17 5.38 -21.79 4.17
N SER A 18 5.47 -20.54 4.59
CA SER A 18 4.45 -19.89 5.44
C SER A 18 3.08 -19.83 4.77
N LEU A 19 3.04 -19.56 3.46
CA LEU A 19 1.81 -19.63 2.67
C LEU A 19 1.23 -21.05 2.62
N GLY A 20 2.09 -22.07 2.51
CA GLY A 20 1.68 -23.47 2.60
C GLY A 20 1.06 -23.82 3.97
N LEU A 21 1.67 -23.36 5.07
CA LEU A 21 1.11 -23.54 6.42
C LEU A 21 -0.23 -22.81 6.58
N LEU A 22 -0.37 -21.62 6.02
CA LEU A 22 -1.64 -20.90 6.00
C LEU A 22 -2.72 -21.71 5.25
N MET A 23 -2.37 -22.26 4.08
CA MET A 23 -3.29 -23.09 3.28
C MET A 23 -3.85 -24.27 4.06
N LEU A 24 -3.04 -24.92 4.89
CA LEU A 24 -3.47 -26.04 5.72
C LEU A 24 -4.46 -25.64 6.84
N GLN A 25 -4.40 -24.40 7.32
CA GLN A 25 -5.24 -23.90 8.41
C GLN A 25 -6.62 -23.38 7.95
N ILE A 26 -6.71 -22.87 6.73
CA ILE A 26 -7.92 -22.19 6.25
C ILE A 26 -9.15 -23.10 6.23
N PRO A 27 -9.09 -24.37 5.79
CA PRO A 27 -10.27 -25.24 5.78
C PRO A 27 -10.88 -25.43 7.17
N ASP A 28 -10.06 -25.56 8.22
CA ASP A 28 -10.54 -25.67 9.59
C ASP A 28 -11.23 -24.38 10.06
N ILE A 29 -10.67 -23.22 9.69
CA ILE A 29 -11.28 -21.92 9.97
C ILE A 29 -12.64 -21.80 9.28
N LEU A 30 -12.71 -22.13 7.99
CA LEU A 30 -13.94 -22.07 7.21
C LEU A 30 -15.00 -23.04 7.77
N ASN A 31 -14.63 -24.25 8.14
CA ASN A 31 -15.53 -25.23 8.74
C ASN A 31 -16.04 -24.78 10.11
N ARG A 32 -15.22 -24.08 10.88
CA ARG A 32 -15.61 -23.53 12.19
C ARG A 32 -16.62 -22.39 12.08
N PHE A 33 -16.38 -21.45 11.15
CA PHE A 33 -17.20 -20.23 11.00
C PHE A 33 -18.40 -20.42 10.06
N LYS A 34 -18.31 -21.35 9.12
CA LYS A 34 -19.34 -21.65 8.09
C LYS A 34 -19.94 -20.39 7.45
N PRO A 35 -19.12 -19.50 6.89
CA PRO A 35 -19.62 -18.25 6.31
C PRO A 35 -20.46 -18.54 5.06
N ASP A 36 -21.48 -17.73 4.80
CA ASP A 36 -22.22 -17.77 3.54
C ASP A 36 -21.37 -17.24 2.39
N ILE A 37 -20.54 -16.22 2.65
CA ILE A 37 -19.65 -15.58 1.68
C ILE A 37 -18.30 -15.29 2.32
N VAL A 38 -17.24 -15.63 1.63
CA VAL A 38 -15.86 -15.25 1.99
C VAL A 38 -15.50 -13.95 1.28
N LEU A 39 -15.31 -12.88 2.03
CA LEU A 39 -14.95 -11.56 1.50
C LEU A 39 -13.42 -11.39 1.50
N LEU A 40 -12.83 -11.28 0.32
CA LEU A 40 -11.39 -11.15 0.12
C LEU A 40 -11.06 -9.75 -0.41
N ALA A 41 -10.02 -9.13 0.14
CA ALA A 41 -9.63 -7.77 -0.24
C ALA A 41 -8.20 -7.72 -0.79
N GLY A 42 -8.05 -7.07 -1.96
CA GLY A 42 -6.74 -6.75 -2.54
C GLY A 42 -6.09 -7.93 -3.28
N ASP A 43 -4.77 -8.02 -3.18
CA ASP A 43 -3.92 -8.81 -4.06
C ASP A 43 -2.75 -9.50 -3.35
N ARG A 44 -2.75 -9.51 -2.03
CA ARG A 44 -1.65 -10.12 -1.27
C ARG A 44 -1.64 -11.64 -1.41
N ALA A 45 -0.46 -12.22 -1.24
CA ALA A 45 -0.28 -13.66 -1.34
C ALA A 45 -1.19 -14.44 -0.38
N GLU A 46 -1.40 -13.91 0.83
CA GLU A 46 -2.32 -14.50 1.82
C GLU A 46 -3.76 -14.52 1.30
N THR A 47 -4.20 -13.43 0.67
CA THR A 47 -5.53 -13.34 0.04
C THR A 47 -5.68 -14.36 -1.09
N PHE A 48 -4.62 -14.56 -1.88
CA PHE A 48 -4.61 -15.57 -2.95
C PHE A 48 -4.74 -16.99 -2.38
N ILE A 49 -3.98 -17.33 -1.34
CA ILE A 49 -4.08 -18.64 -0.67
C ILE A 49 -5.49 -18.84 -0.09
N PHE A 50 -6.06 -17.80 0.53
CA PHE A 50 -7.43 -17.86 1.04
C PHE A 50 -8.45 -18.09 -0.08
N SER A 51 -8.26 -17.50 -1.26
CA SER A 51 -9.15 -17.70 -2.41
C SER A 51 -9.13 -19.14 -2.91
N ILE A 52 -7.94 -19.76 -3.00
CA ILE A 52 -7.79 -21.16 -3.40
C ILE A 52 -8.50 -22.08 -2.39
N ALA A 53 -8.20 -21.93 -1.10
CA ALA A 53 -8.80 -22.77 -0.06
C ALA A 53 -10.33 -22.62 -0.02
N SER A 54 -10.84 -21.39 -0.10
CA SER A 54 -12.29 -21.13 -0.11
C SER A 54 -12.98 -21.75 -1.32
N PHE A 55 -12.37 -21.62 -2.52
CA PHE A 55 -12.90 -22.18 -3.76
C PHE A 55 -13.04 -23.72 -3.68
N TYR A 56 -11.96 -24.40 -3.29
CA TYR A 56 -11.97 -25.86 -3.17
C TYR A 56 -12.77 -26.39 -1.97
N SER A 57 -13.10 -25.52 -1.03
CA SER A 57 -14.02 -25.83 0.08
C SER A 57 -15.49 -25.48 -0.24
N ASN A 58 -15.81 -25.13 -1.49
CA ASN A 58 -17.14 -24.79 -2.00
C ASN A 58 -17.80 -23.58 -1.31
N TYR A 59 -17.00 -22.58 -0.91
CA TYR A 59 -17.53 -21.32 -0.40
C TYR A 59 -17.67 -20.28 -1.50
N PHE A 60 -18.70 -19.44 -1.44
CA PHE A 60 -18.81 -18.27 -2.29
C PHE A 60 -17.76 -17.22 -1.94
N ILE A 61 -17.15 -16.63 -2.96
CA ILE A 61 -16.07 -15.65 -2.80
C ILE A 61 -16.49 -14.32 -3.42
N ALA A 62 -16.43 -13.23 -2.65
CA ALA A 62 -16.51 -11.87 -3.13
C ALA A 62 -15.14 -11.18 -3.03
N HIS A 63 -14.67 -10.58 -4.11
CA HIS A 63 -13.34 -9.96 -4.20
C HIS A 63 -13.42 -8.45 -4.27
N ILE A 64 -12.95 -7.76 -3.22
CA ILE A 64 -12.85 -6.29 -3.13
C ILE A 64 -11.59 -5.82 -3.85
N GLN A 65 -11.67 -4.69 -4.54
CA GLN A 65 -10.62 -4.12 -5.39
C GLN A 65 -10.20 -5.08 -6.52
N ALA A 66 -11.16 -5.84 -7.02
CA ALA A 66 -10.97 -6.70 -8.18
C ALA A 66 -10.64 -5.88 -9.43
N GLY A 67 -9.85 -6.44 -10.34
CA GLY A 67 -9.56 -5.85 -11.65
C GLY A 67 -8.54 -4.70 -11.67
N GLU A 68 -8.05 -4.21 -10.55
CA GLU A 68 -6.99 -3.19 -10.53
C GLU A 68 -5.65 -3.76 -11.02
N LEU A 69 -4.79 -2.87 -11.53
CA LEU A 69 -3.41 -3.21 -11.88
C LEU A 69 -2.47 -2.97 -10.68
N SER A 70 -1.34 -3.64 -10.70
CA SER A 70 -0.15 -3.24 -9.98
C SER A 70 1.09 -3.61 -10.80
N GLY A 71 2.12 -2.81 -10.76
CA GLY A 71 3.37 -3.02 -11.49
C GLY A 71 4.29 -4.09 -10.86
N HIS A 72 3.71 -4.98 -10.05
CA HIS A 72 4.38 -6.01 -9.27
C HIS A 72 3.66 -7.35 -9.43
N LYS A 73 4.28 -8.46 -8.95
CA LYS A 73 3.67 -9.81 -8.95
C LYS A 73 2.27 -9.87 -8.32
N ASP A 74 1.95 -8.94 -7.42
CA ASP A 74 0.63 -8.81 -6.79
C ASP A 74 -0.49 -8.60 -7.83
N GLY A 75 -0.20 -7.93 -8.96
CA GLY A 75 -1.17 -7.78 -10.05
C GLY A 75 -1.61 -9.12 -10.64
N MET A 76 -0.67 -10.06 -10.77
CA MET A 76 -0.97 -11.42 -11.25
C MET A 76 -1.81 -12.18 -10.22
N ALA A 77 -1.46 -12.08 -8.94
CA ALA A 77 -2.24 -12.68 -7.85
C ALA A 77 -3.67 -12.13 -7.84
N ARG A 78 -3.87 -10.82 -8.00
CA ARG A 78 -5.19 -10.19 -8.08
C ARG A 78 -6.06 -10.79 -9.17
N HIS A 79 -5.49 -10.96 -10.37
CA HIS A 79 -6.25 -11.57 -11.48
C HIS A 79 -6.54 -13.05 -11.26
N ALA A 80 -5.62 -13.78 -10.64
CA ALA A 80 -5.84 -15.18 -10.25
C ALA A 80 -6.95 -15.32 -9.20
N ILE A 81 -6.96 -14.44 -8.16
CA ILE A 81 -8.08 -14.37 -7.20
C ILE A 81 -9.40 -14.08 -7.93
N GLY A 82 -9.38 -13.15 -8.90
CA GLY A 82 -10.54 -12.82 -9.71
C GLY A 82 -11.12 -14.06 -10.44
N LYS A 83 -10.27 -14.95 -10.94
CA LYS A 83 -10.73 -16.19 -11.60
C LYS A 83 -11.41 -17.20 -10.66
N LEU A 84 -11.11 -17.12 -9.37
CA LEU A 84 -11.74 -17.96 -8.35
C LEU A 84 -12.95 -17.29 -7.69
N ALA A 85 -13.10 -15.97 -7.86
CA ALA A 85 -14.18 -15.22 -7.24
C ALA A 85 -15.51 -15.36 -7.99
N HIS A 86 -16.61 -15.34 -7.24
CA HIS A 86 -17.97 -15.39 -7.77
C HIS A 86 -18.55 -13.99 -7.97
N ILE A 87 -18.11 -13.01 -7.17
CA ILE A 87 -18.52 -11.61 -7.22
C ILE A 87 -17.27 -10.72 -7.23
N HIS A 88 -17.27 -9.70 -8.08
CA HIS A 88 -16.19 -8.74 -8.24
C HIS A 88 -16.65 -7.34 -7.83
N LEU A 89 -16.02 -6.78 -6.80
CA LEU A 89 -16.25 -5.43 -6.33
C LEU A 89 -15.13 -4.52 -6.83
N ALA A 90 -15.34 -3.91 -8.00
CA ALA A 90 -14.36 -3.07 -8.67
C ALA A 90 -14.32 -1.67 -8.07
N SER A 91 -13.14 -1.12 -7.82
CA SER A 91 -12.97 0.20 -7.22
C SER A 91 -13.20 1.36 -8.20
N ASN A 92 -13.12 1.13 -9.50
CA ASN A 92 -13.30 2.15 -10.52
C ASN A 92 -13.71 1.53 -11.87
N HIS A 93 -14.05 2.39 -12.83
CA HIS A 93 -14.49 1.97 -14.16
C HIS A 93 -13.41 1.16 -14.94
N ASP A 94 -12.16 1.59 -14.88
CA ASP A 94 -11.05 0.88 -15.56
C ASP A 94 -10.87 -0.55 -15.03
N ALA A 95 -11.03 -0.75 -13.73
CA ALA A 95 -11.00 -2.06 -13.10
C ALA A 95 -12.19 -2.94 -13.55
N LYS A 96 -13.40 -2.36 -13.62
CA LYS A 96 -14.60 -3.03 -14.16
C LYS A 96 -14.37 -3.48 -15.61
N GLU A 97 -13.95 -2.56 -16.47
CA GLU A 97 -13.69 -2.84 -17.89
C GLU A 97 -12.61 -3.93 -18.08
N ARG A 98 -11.61 -3.93 -17.22
CA ARG A 98 -10.56 -4.95 -17.26
C ARG A 98 -11.08 -6.33 -16.90
N LEU A 99 -11.94 -6.45 -15.90
CA LEU A 99 -12.59 -7.71 -15.54
C LEU A 99 -13.42 -8.26 -16.72
N ILE A 100 -14.20 -7.40 -17.39
CA ILE A 100 -14.95 -7.78 -18.58
C ILE A 100 -14.01 -8.30 -19.68
N ARG A 101 -12.92 -7.59 -19.98
CA ARG A 101 -11.90 -8.02 -20.94
C ARG A 101 -11.17 -9.31 -20.55
N LEU A 102 -11.08 -9.61 -19.25
CA LEU A 102 -10.57 -10.88 -18.73
C LEU A 102 -11.59 -12.02 -18.81
N GLY A 103 -12.79 -11.76 -19.36
CA GLY A 103 -13.85 -12.74 -19.57
C GLY A 103 -14.72 -12.99 -18.34
N GLU A 104 -14.74 -12.08 -17.36
CA GLU A 104 -15.69 -12.17 -16.25
C GLU A 104 -17.08 -11.71 -16.71
N PRO A 105 -18.16 -12.45 -16.41
CA PRO A 105 -19.52 -12.05 -16.75
C PRO A 105 -19.92 -10.73 -16.07
N GLU A 106 -20.46 -9.78 -16.83
CA GLU A 106 -20.74 -8.44 -16.33
C GLU A 106 -21.71 -8.44 -15.13
N PHE A 107 -22.67 -9.36 -15.07
CA PHE A 107 -23.63 -9.46 -13.96
C PHE A 107 -23.00 -9.79 -12.60
N ARG A 108 -21.72 -10.23 -12.58
CA ARG A 108 -20.94 -10.50 -11.35
C ARG A 108 -20.06 -9.32 -10.95
N ILE A 109 -20.02 -8.23 -11.75
CA ILE A 109 -19.09 -7.13 -11.57
C ILE A 109 -19.84 -5.89 -11.11
N PHE A 110 -19.52 -5.42 -9.91
CA PHE A 110 -20.12 -4.23 -9.29
C PHE A 110 -19.04 -3.17 -9.07
N GLN A 111 -19.27 -1.97 -9.59
CA GLN A 111 -18.39 -0.84 -9.29
C GLN A 111 -18.82 -0.20 -7.97
N THR A 112 -18.07 -0.49 -6.90
CA THR A 112 -18.40 -0.10 -5.52
C THR A 112 -17.53 1.00 -4.95
N GLY A 113 -16.47 1.40 -5.65
CA GLY A 113 -15.46 2.28 -5.08
C GLY A 113 -14.37 1.52 -4.31
N ALA A 114 -13.50 2.27 -3.67
CA ALA A 114 -12.37 1.77 -2.89
C ALA A 114 -12.68 1.94 -1.39
N PRO A 115 -13.06 0.89 -0.65
CA PRO A 115 -13.54 1.00 0.74
C PRO A 115 -12.57 1.67 1.70
N GLN A 116 -11.26 1.61 1.43
CA GLN A 116 -10.26 2.29 2.25
C GLN A 116 -10.37 3.82 2.20
N LEU A 117 -11.17 4.38 1.28
CA LEU A 117 -11.40 5.82 1.20
C LEU A 117 -12.65 6.27 1.99
N ASP A 118 -13.51 5.35 2.40
CA ASP A 118 -14.79 5.68 3.05
C ASP A 118 -14.59 6.47 4.35
N ASP A 119 -13.60 6.09 5.15
CA ASP A 119 -13.24 6.81 6.38
C ASP A 119 -12.85 8.26 6.11
N ILE A 120 -12.14 8.49 5.00
CA ILE A 120 -11.65 9.82 4.61
C ILE A 120 -12.81 10.67 4.12
N VAL A 121 -13.64 10.11 3.23
CA VAL A 121 -14.76 10.81 2.59
C VAL A 121 -15.86 11.12 3.60
N ASN A 122 -16.19 10.19 4.47
CA ASN A 122 -17.27 10.34 5.45
C ASN A 122 -16.88 11.18 6.67
N GLY A 123 -15.59 11.50 6.85
CA GLY A 123 -15.10 12.36 7.93
C GLY A 123 -15.24 11.79 9.35
N ASN A 124 -15.59 10.51 9.49
CA ASN A 124 -15.88 9.86 10.79
C ASN A 124 -14.61 9.38 11.53
N ILE A 125 -13.47 10.02 11.30
CA ILE A 125 -12.19 9.59 11.88
C ILE A 125 -11.92 10.38 13.15
N LYS A 126 -11.92 9.68 14.29
CA LYS A 126 -11.37 10.20 15.54
C LYS A 126 -9.88 9.82 15.61
N SER A 127 -9.01 10.77 15.35
CA SER A 127 -7.56 10.64 15.49
C SER A 127 -7.05 11.38 16.73
N ASP A 128 -5.83 11.07 17.14
CA ASP A 128 -5.08 11.99 18.00
C ASP A 128 -4.87 13.31 17.26
N SER A 129 -4.79 14.43 17.97
CA SER A 129 -4.44 15.69 17.33
C SER A 129 -3.04 15.59 16.71
N ILE A 130 -2.81 16.27 15.58
CA ILE A 130 -1.48 16.28 14.94
C ILE A 130 -0.37 16.69 15.92
N ASN A 131 -0.65 17.56 16.88
CA ASN A 131 0.31 17.99 17.89
C ASN A 131 0.74 16.85 18.82
N VAL A 132 -0.18 15.94 19.19
CA VAL A 132 0.14 14.73 19.96
C VAL A 132 1.04 13.80 19.14
N ILE A 133 0.68 13.58 17.88
CA ILE A 133 1.45 12.73 16.97
C ILE A 133 2.85 13.31 16.73
N LYS A 134 2.97 14.63 16.48
CA LYS A 134 4.25 15.31 16.33
C LYS A 134 5.13 15.16 17.57
N LYS A 135 4.54 15.31 18.78
CA LYS A 135 5.28 15.10 20.05
C LYS A 135 5.79 13.67 20.18
N GLN A 136 4.97 12.66 19.87
CA GLN A 136 5.38 11.25 19.88
C GLN A 136 6.54 10.98 18.92
N LEU A 137 6.53 11.62 17.76
CA LEU A 137 7.58 11.54 16.75
C LEU A 137 8.78 12.48 17.01
N ARG A 138 8.73 13.29 18.08
CA ARG A 138 9.74 14.30 18.41
C ARG A 138 9.93 15.34 17.29
N ILE A 139 8.86 15.68 16.59
CA ILE A 139 8.84 16.73 15.56
C ILE A 139 8.52 18.05 16.25
N ASN A 140 9.28 19.11 15.92
CA ASN A 140 8.91 20.46 16.33
C ASN A 140 7.53 20.82 15.76
N LEU A 141 6.63 21.34 16.60
CA LEU A 141 5.24 21.62 16.22
C LEU A 141 5.12 22.59 15.05
N GLU A 142 6.03 23.55 14.93
CA GLU A 142 6.08 24.54 13.85
C GLU A 142 6.66 23.96 12.53
N LYS A 143 7.35 22.83 12.61
CA LYS A 143 8.07 22.30 11.46
C LYS A 143 7.13 21.60 10.47
N LYS A 144 7.22 22.01 9.20
CA LYS A 144 6.59 21.30 8.08
C LYS A 144 7.28 19.96 7.86
N PHE A 145 6.52 18.94 7.49
CA PHE A 145 7.08 17.60 7.32
C PHE A 145 6.55 16.92 6.05
N VAL A 146 7.33 15.98 5.55
CA VAL A 146 7.02 15.14 4.39
C VAL A 146 6.93 13.68 4.84
N LEU A 147 5.93 12.97 4.36
CA LEU A 147 5.79 11.52 4.58
C LEU A 147 6.60 10.75 3.53
N CYS A 148 7.38 9.76 3.97
CA CYS A 148 8.20 8.92 3.13
C CYS A 148 7.82 7.45 3.35
N ILE A 149 7.36 6.77 2.28
CA ILE A 149 6.90 5.37 2.37
C ILE A 149 7.43 4.58 1.18
N MET A 150 8.38 3.68 1.44
CA MET A 150 8.98 2.80 0.43
C MET A 150 8.70 1.34 0.75
N HIS A 151 8.28 0.57 -0.24
CA HIS A 151 8.08 -0.87 -0.16
C HIS A 151 8.99 -1.58 -1.16
N SER A 152 9.26 -2.86 -0.93
CA SER A 152 9.95 -3.70 -1.90
C SER A 152 9.18 -3.75 -3.23
N SER A 153 9.91 -3.88 -4.32
CA SER A 153 9.36 -4.09 -5.66
C SER A 153 10.32 -4.95 -6.48
N SER A 154 9.92 -5.36 -7.67
CA SER A 154 10.76 -6.14 -8.59
C SER A 154 12.11 -5.48 -8.92
N ASP A 155 12.22 -4.15 -8.73
CA ASP A 155 13.46 -3.38 -8.89
C ASP A 155 14.26 -3.24 -7.58
N GLU A 156 14.39 -4.29 -6.79
CA GLU A 156 15.00 -4.27 -5.44
C GLU A 156 16.37 -3.57 -5.37
N LEU A 157 17.22 -3.73 -6.39
CA LEU A 157 18.54 -3.10 -6.45
C LEU A 157 18.48 -1.58 -6.51
N LYS A 158 17.41 -1.03 -7.08
CA LYS A 158 17.24 0.43 -7.25
C LYS A 158 16.57 1.08 -6.03
N ILE A 159 15.71 0.37 -5.30
CA ILE A 159 14.93 0.95 -4.20
C ILE A 159 15.82 1.48 -3.08
N ASN A 160 16.93 0.82 -2.76
CA ASN A 160 17.88 1.32 -1.78
C ASN A 160 18.46 2.68 -2.19
N SER A 161 18.69 2.91 -3.50
CA SER A 161 19.11 4.21 -4.00
C SER A 161 17.99 5.26 -3.88
N TYR A 162 16.72 4.87 -4.06
CA TYR A 162 15.58 5.79 -3.93
C TYR A 162 15.43 6.33 -2.50
N VAL A 163 15.72 5.52 -1.48
CA VAL A 163 15.76 5.98 -0.08
C VAL A 163 16.76 7.12 0.08
N LYS A 164 18.00 6.93 -0.40
CA LYS A 164 19.05 7.95 -0.30
C LYS A 164 18.76 9.21 -1.12
N LEU A 165 18.27 9.04 -2.34
CA LEU A 165 17.90 10.15 -3.22
C LEU A 165 16.77 10.99 -2.64
N THR A 166 15.74 10.32 -2.09
CA THR A 166 14.62 11.00 -1.44
C THR A 166 15.08 11.76 -0.20
N TYR A 167 15.86 11.10 0.66
CA TYR A 167 16.42 11.75 1.85
C TYR A 167 17.19 13.02 1.48
N GLU A 168 18.09 12.95 0.50
CA GLU A 168 18.94 14.06 0.11
C GLU A 168 18.16 15.22 -0.53
N ALA A 169 17.18 14.91 -1.39
CA ALA A 169 16.33 15.92 -2.01
C ALA A 169 15.53 16.71 -0.96
N LEU A 170 14.95 16.03 0.01
CA LEU A 170 14.17 16.65 1.08
C LEU A 170 15.06 17.42 2.08
N ARG A 171 16.24 16.88 2.41
CA ARG A 171 17.22 17.53 3.30
C ARG A 171 17.68 18.87 2.74
N ARG A 172 18.01 18.94 1.45
CA ARG A 172 18.43 20.20 0.78
C ARG A 172 17.39 21.30 0.86
N ARG A 173 16.11 20.93 1.01
CA ARG A 173 14.99 21.88 1.12
C ARG A 173 14.57 22.15 2.57
N GLY A 174 15.26 21.58 3.56
CA GLY A 174 15.00 21.79 4.96
C GLY A 174 13.73 21.14 5.50
N PHE A 175 13.15 20.16 4.77
CA PHE A 175 11.99 19.43 5.23
C PHE A 175 12.33 18.43 6.33
N PHE A 176 11.48 18.37 7.36
CA PHE A 176 11.50 17.27 8.30
C PHE A 176 10.86 16.03 7.64
N GLN A 177 11.47 14.86 7.78
CA GLN A 177 11.06 13.65 7.11
C GLN A 177 10.45 12.66 8.09
N VAL A 178 9.25 12.16 7.82
CA VAL A 178 8.62 11.09 8.58
C VAL A 178 8.64 9.82 7.73
N TRP A 179 9.55 8.93 8.04
CA TRP A 179 9.70 7.65 7.36
C TRP A 179 8.86 6.58 8.05
N ILE A 180 7.96 5.96 7.30
CA ILE A 180 7.21 4.78 7.73
C ILE A 180 7.90 3.56 7.14
N LEU A 181 8.27 2.61 8.02
CA LEU A 181 8.95 1.39 7.60
C LEU A 181 8.07 0.55 6.66
N PRO A 182 8.68 -0.21 5.74
CA PRO A 182 7.94 -1.04 4.80
C PRO A 182 7.15 -2.13 5.51
N ASN A 183 6.19 -2.71 4.77
CA ASN A 183 5.48 -3.93 5.15
C ASN A 183 6.45 -5.13 5.24
N SER A 184 5.91 -6.32 5.54
CA SER A 184 6.66 -7.57 5.68
C SER A 184 6.96 -8.32 4.37
N ASP A 185 6.84 -7.66 3.19
CA ASP A 185 7.15 -8.29 1.92
C ASP A 185 8.63 -8.64 1.81
N SER A 186 8.97 -9.65 0.99
CA SER A 186 10.36 -10.03 0.72
C SER A 186 11.18 -8.80 0.27
N GLY A 187 12.40 -8.65 0.79
CA GLY A 187 13.27 -7.49 0.54
C GLY A 187 13.04 -6.26 1.43
N SER A 188 11.97 -6.22 2.23
CA SER A 188 11.64 -5.09 3.12
C SER A 188 12.71 -4.80 4.18
N GLU A 189 13.43 -5.82 4.65
CA GLU A 189 14.52 -5.65 5.62
C GLU A 189 15.67 -4.79 5.08
N LYS A 190 15.99 -4.93 3.79
CA LYS A 190 17.06 -4.13 3.16
C LYS A 190 16.68 -2.65 3.17
N ILE A 191 15.42 -2.33 2.83
CA ILE A 191 14.88 -0.97 2.84
C ILE A 191 14.90 -0.41 4.26
N SER A 192 14.41 -1.18 5.24
CA SER A 192 14.41 -0.79 6.65
C SER A 192 15.81 -0.47 7.15
N ARG A 193 16.81 -1.29 6.80
CA ARG A 193 18.21 -1.03 7.15
C ARG A 193 18.74 0.26 6.54
N GLU A 194 18.42 0.57 5.29
CA GLU A 194 18.84 1.83 4.66
C GLU A 194 18.16 3.05 5.31
N ILE A 195 16.86 2.96 5.63
CA ILE A 195 16.15 4.03 6.35
C ILE A 195 16.77 4.26 7.75
N LEU A 196 17.08 3.18 8.48
CA LEU A 196 17.63 3.27 9.83
C LEU A 196 19.08 3.81 9.88
N LYS A 197 19.81 3.76 8.76
CA LYS A 197 21.15 4.35 8.61
C LYS A 197 21.12 5.86 8.32
N LEU A 198 19.96 6.43 7.95
CA LEU A 198 19.86 7.86 7.66
C LEU A 198 20.17 8.70 8.92
N PRO A 199 20.79 9.88 8.76
CA PRO A 199 21.04 10.81 9.87
C PRO A 199 19.74 11.25 10.52
N LYS A 200 19.66 11.16 11.87
CA LYS A 200 18.39 11.31 12.60
C LYS A 200 18.04 12.75 13.01
N ASN A 201 18.85 13.73 12.64
CA ASN A 201 18.66 15.11 13.08
C ASN A 201 17.42 15.79 12.48
N GLU A 202 16.98 15.31 11.30
CA GLU A 202 15.90 15.92 10.53
C GLU A 202 14.82 14.90 10.10
N LEU A 203 14.80 13.75 10.76
CA LEU A 203 13.81 12.71 10.47
C LEU A 203 13.33 11.98 11.72
N ALA A 204 12.10 11.46 11.61
CA ALA A 204 11.53 10.45 12.50
C ALA A 204 11.28 9.16 11.72
N VAL A 205 11.42 8.02 12.39
CA VAL A 205 11.11 6.71 11.83
C VAL A 205 10.04 6.05 12.69
N ALA A 206 8.98 5.59 12.06
CA ALA A 206 7.92 4.85 12.72
C ALA A 206 7.72 3.48 12.05
N GLN A 207 7.42 2.46 12.85
CA GLN A 207 7.09 1.13 12.33
C GLN A 207 5.77 1.15 11.56
N ASN A 208 4.75 1.76 12.17
CA ASN A 208 3.41 1.93 11.63
C ASN A 208 2.65 2.98 12.44
N PHE A 209 1.47 3.32 11.97
CA PHE A 209 0.48 4.13 12.68
C PHE A 209 -0.86 3.42 12.73
N SER A 210 -1.72 3.76 13.67
CA SER A 210 -3.13 3.45 13.56
C SER A 210 -3.69 4.08 12.28
N ARG A 211 -4.74 3.49 11.70
CA ARG A 211 -5.38 4.04 10.49
C ARG A 211 -5.76 5.52 10.67
N THR A 212 -6.34 5.86 11.82
CA THR A 212 -6.77 7.21 12.16
C THR A 212 -5.61 8.20 12.23
N ASN A 213 -4.52 7.86 12.92
CA ASN A 213 -3.33 8.70 13.03
C ASN A 213 -2.59 8.82 11.69
N PHE A 214 -2.60 7.77 10.87
CA PHE A 214 -2.04 7.85 9.52
C PHE A 214 -2.79 8.85 8.64
N ILE A 215 -4.12 8.85 8.68
CA ILE A 215 -4.93 9.83 7.93
C ILE A 215 -4.68 11.25 8.45
N GLU A 216 -4.54 11.41 9.77
CA GLU A 216 -4.21 12.72 10.36
C GLU A 216 -2.83 13.21 9.89
N LEU A 217 -1.84 12.32 9.80
CA LEU A 217 -0.54 12.66 9.22
C LEU A 217 -0.65 13.04 7.74
N LEU A 218 -1.45 12.32 6.94
CA LEU A 218 -1.68 12.67 5.54
C LEU A 218 -2.29 14.06 5.37
N LYS A 219 -3.28 14.42 6.22
CA LYS A 219 -3.95 15.72 6.18
C LYS A 219 -3.03 16.91 6.54
N ASN A 220 -1.96 16.65 7.27
CA ASN A 220 -1.07 17.68 7.80
C ASN A 220 0.36 17.66 7.22
N ALA A 221 0.65 16.73 6.32
CA ALA A 221 1.91 16.69 5.60
C ALA A 221 1.90 17.68 4.42
N GLU A 222 3.09 18.14 4.00
CA GLU A 222 3.22 18.97 2.79
C GLU A 222 3.22 18.12 1.52
N LEU A 223 3.73 16.89 1.60
CA LEU A 223 3.93 15.98 0.47
C LEU A 223 4.02 14.53 0.97
N LEU A 224 3.59 13.58 0.15
CA LEU A 224 3.95 12.18 0.31
C LEU A 224 4.88 11.74 -0.83
N ILE A 225 6.01 11.11 -0.49
CA ILE A 225 6.96 10.60 -1.48
C ILE A 225 7.27 9.13 -1.24
N GLY A 226 7.23 8.31 -2.28
CA GLY A 226 7.54 6.89 -2.18
C GLY A 226 6.91 6.06 -3.29
N ASN A 227 6.69 4.77 -3.00
CA ASN A 227 6.07 3.84 -3.96
C ASN A 227 4.86 3.10 -3.38
N SER A 228 4.32 3.59 -2.29
CA SER A 228 3.13 3.02 -1.65
C SER A 228 1.86 3.34 -2.44
N SER A 229 0.88 2.43 -2.41
CA SER A 229 -0.45 2.66 -3.00
C SER A 229 -1.20 3.80 -2.32
N CYS A 230 -0.90 4.13 -1.06
CA CYS A 230 -1.51 5.26 -0.38
C CYS A 230 -1.18 6.60 -1.06
N GLY A 231 -0.05 6.70 -1.77
CA GLY A 231 0.29 7.88 -2.59
C GLY A 231 -0.61 8.09 -3.79
N ILE A 232 -1.31 7.04 -4.27
CA ILE A 232 -2.25 7.16 -5.37
C ILE A 232 -3.72 7.12 -4.95
N LEU A 233 -4.02 6.61 -3.77
CA LEU A 233 -5.38 6.44 -3.26
C LEU A 233 -5.71 7.43 -2.16
N GLU A 234 -5.06 7.28 -0.99
CA GLU A 234 -5.40 8.05 0.20
C GLU A 234 -4.88 9.49 0.16
N ALA A 235 -3.65 9.70 -0.33
CA ALA A 235 -3.08 11.06 -0.40
C ALA A 235 -3.92 12.00 -1.26
N PRO A 236 -4.32 11.64 -2.50
CA PRO A 236 -5.23 12.48 -3.28
C PRO A 236 -6.60 12.70 -2.62
N ALA A 237 -7.11 11.71 -1.90
CA ALA A 237 -8.42 11.80 -1.24
C ALA A 237 -8.44 12.84 -0.09
N VAL A 238 -7.29 13.14 0.52
CA VAL A 238 -7.14 14.23 1.49
C VAL A 238 -6.59 15.53 0.88
N GLY A 239 -6.39 15.57 -0.44
CA GLY A 239 -5.80 16.73 -1.12
C GLY A 239 -4.29 16.85 -1.00
N LEU A 240 -3.60 15.83 -0.50
CA LEU A 240 -2.15 15.81 -0.36
C LEU A 240 -1.47 15.47 -1.71
N PRO A 241 -0.57 16.30 -2.25
CA PRO A 241 0.21 15.94 -3.41
C PRO A 241 1.14 14.76 -3.09
N SER A 242 1.44 13.95 -4.11
CA SER A 242 2.33 12.81 -3.93
C SER A 242 3.28 12.59 -5.10
N ILE A 243 4.50 12.14 -4.80
CA ILE A 243 5.50 11.73 -5.80
C ILE A 243 5.66 10.22 -5.72
N ASN A 244 5.24 9.53 -6.78
CA ASN A 244 5.32 8.07 -6.87
C ASN A 244 6.60 7.64 -7.60
N LEU A 245 7.48 6.92 -6.91
CA LEU A 245 8.80 6.55 -7.38
C LEU A 245 8.83 5.10 -7.91
N GLY A 246 9.41 4.93 -9.10
CA GLY A 246 9.60 3.61 -9.71
C GLY A 246 8.34 3.05 -10.35
N ILE A 247 8.33 1.75 -10.57
CA ILE A 247 7.33 1.06 -11.40
C ILE A 247 6.23 0.35 -10.62
N ARG A 248 6.32 0.29 -9.28
CA ARG A 248 5.42 -0.52 -8.44
C ARG A 248 3.93 -0.18 -8.65
N GLN A 249 3.62 1.07 -8.92
CA GLN A 249 2.24 1.55 -9.14
C GLN A 249 1.94 1.83 -10.63
N LYS A 250 2.83 1.41 -11.56
CA LYS A 250 2.67 1.65 -12.99
C LYS A 250 1.36 1.04 -13.51
N GLY A 251 0.65 1.81 -14.33
CA GLY A 251 -0.60 1.38 -14.98
C GLY A 251 -1.87 1.56 -14.13
N ARG A 252 -1.76 1.99 -12.87
CA ARG A 252 -2.93 2.36 -12.06
C ARG A 252 -3.44 3.74 -12.42
N ILE A 253 -4.76 3.93 -12.31
CA ILE A 253 -5.38 5.26 -12.40
C ILE A 253 -4.80 6.13 -11.28
N GLN A 254 -4.44 7.36 -11.62
CA GLN A 254 -3.84 8.33 -10.72
C GLN A 254 -4.58 9.67 -10.82
N ALA A 255 -4.70 10.35 -9.69
CA ALA A 255 -5.19 11.72 -9.66
C ALA A 255 -4.15 12.70 -10.24
N LYS A 256 -4.57 13.90 -10.62
CA LYS A 256 -3.67 14.95 -11.14
C LYS A 256 -2.61 15.41 -10.12
N SER A 257 -2.88 15.22 -8.83
CA SER A 257 -1.93 15.53 -7.73
C SER A 257 -0.85 14.47 -7.52
N VAL A 258 -0.79 13.41 -8.36
CA VAL A 258 0.21 12.35 -8.28
C VAL A 258 1.24 12.51 -9.38
N PHE A 259 2.49 12.74 -9.01
CA PHE A 259 3.62 12.90 -9.91
C PHE A 259 4.39 11.59 -10.03
N GLN A 260 4.38 11.00 -11.22
CA GLN A 260 5.02 9.70 -11.45
C GLN A 260 6.46 9.87 -11.95
N ILE A 261 7.44 9.29 -11.25
CA ILE A 261 8.84 9.22 -11.67
C ILE A 261 9.24 7.75 -11.85
N LEU A 262 9.28 7.28 -13.10
CA LEU A 262 9.61 5.86 -13.38
C LEU A 262 11.09 5.54 -13.13
N ASN A 263 11.99 6.46 -13.40
CA ASN A 263 13.43 6.32 -13.19
C ASN A 263 13.94 7.44 -12.25
N PRO A 264 13.79 7.29 -10.94
CA PRO A 264 14.17 8.29 -9.95
C PRO A 264 15.67 8.63 -10.00
N ASN A 265 15.96 9.92 -10.06
CA ASN A 265 17.26 10.51 -9.80
C ASN A 265 17.07 11.83 -9.06
N LEU A 266 18.14 12.39 -8.51
CA LEU A 266 18.05 13.57 -7.66
C LEU A 266 17.40 14.76 -8.40
N LYS A 267 17.77 14.99 -9.67
CA LYS A 267 17.26 16.11 -10.48
C LYS A 267 15.75 16.03 -10.70
N ASN A 268 15.22 14.85 -11.08
CA ASN A 268 13.79 14.73 -11.34
C ASN A 268 12.95 14.67 -10.06
N ILE A 269 13.50 14.16 -8.94
CA ILE A 269 12.86 14.26 -7.64
C ILE A 269 12.77 15.72 -7.20
N ASP A 270 13.88 16.47 -7.27
CA ASP A 270 13.90 17.89 -6.93
C ASP A 270 12.89 18.70 -7.76
N LYS A 271 12.85 18.47 -9.09
CA LYS A 271 11.88 19.12 -9.97
C LYS A 271 10.43 18.81 -9.58
N SER A 272 10.12 17.53 -9.32
CA SER A 272 8.76 17.16 -8.92
C SER A 272 8.36 17.72 -7.56
N ILE A 273 9.29 17.87 -6.60
CA ILE A 273 9.01 18.55 -5.34
C ILE A 273 8.64 20.03 -5.59
N GLU A 274 9.33 20.71 -6.50
CA GLU A 274 9.00 22.09 -6.87
C GLU A 274 7.63 22.23 -7.54
N GLU A 275 7.27 21.25 -8.37
CA GLU A 275 5.96 21.24 -9.05
C GLU A 275 4.80 20.89 -8.10
N CYS A 276 5.07 20.20 -6.98
CA CYS A 276 4.08 19.81 -5.98
C CYS A 276 3.75 20.91 -4.97
N LEU A 277 4.70 21.82 -4.68
CA LEU A 277 4.64 22.82 -3.61
C LEU A 277 4.50 24.23 -4.14
#